data_991ab1e0129f2098bfbd5f733e2b0778
#
_entry.id   991ab1e0129f2098bfbd5f733e2b0778
#
_cell.length_a   1.000
_cell.length_b   1.000
_cell.length_c   1.000
_cell.angle_alpha   90.00
_cell.angle_beta   90.00
_cell.angle_gamma   90.00
#
_symmetry.space_group_name_H-M   'P 1'
#
loop_
_entity.id
_entity.type
_entity.pdbx_description
1 polymer ?
#
loop_
_entity_poly.entity_id
_entity_poly.type
_entity_poly.pdbx_seq_one_letter_code
_entity_poly.pdbx_strand_id
1 'polypeptide(L)'
;MTKNSNKSIPVLVSGALGRMGREVINAVTNSEDCELVAAIDLNENKNGENISKILDIPDNDIFISNDLEGSLCTISQTFRDEELKPVLVDFTHPDSVYDNTRAAIAYGVCPVIGTTGLTPSQIEELTLFSQKASVGCAIIPNFSVGMV
;
A
#
# COMPACT_ATOMS: atom_id res chain seq x y z
N MET A 1 3.31 -26.84 -15.64
CA MET A 1 3.02 -26.21 -15.70
C MET A 1 3.13 -25.14 -15.64
N THR A 2 3.09 -24.74 -15.73
CA THR A 2 3.32 -23.79 -15.74
C THR A 2 2.86 -22.83 -15.32
N LYS A 3 2.95 -22.46 -14.77
CA LYS A 3 2.65 -21.60 -14.32
C LYS A 3 2.63 -20.54 -14.81
N ASN A 4 2.23 -20.19 -15.09
CA ASN A 4 2.15 -19.19 -15.64
C ASN A 4 2.41 -18.08 -15.19
N SER A 5 2.61 -17.95 -15.16
CA SER A 5 3.17 -16.80 -14.91
C SER A 5 2.27 -15.68 -14.88
N ASN A 6 1.25 -15.80 -14.25
CA ASN A 6 0.48 -14.68 -13.98
C ASN A 6 1.19 -13.88 -13.00
N LYS A 7 1.88 -12.89 -13.42
CA LYS A 7 2.54 -11.98 -12.54
C LYS A 7 1.50 -11.03 -12.00
N SER A 8 1.39 -11.00 -10.68
CA SER A 8 0.50 -10.08 -10.00
C SER A 8 1.31 -8.96 -9.38
N ILE A 9 0.72 -7.78 -9.31
CA ILE A 9 1.35 -6.65 -8.65
C ILE A 9 1.22 -6.84 -7.15
N PRO A 10 2.33 -6.90 -6.40
CA PRO A 10 2.25 -7.00 -4.94
C PRO A 10 1.75 -5.69 -4.36
N VAL A 11 0.73 -5.74 -3.53
CA VAL A 11 0.09 -4.54 -2.99
C VAL A 11 0.13 -4.57 -1.48
N LEU A 12 0.68 -3.50 -0.89
CA LEU A 12 0.58 -3.24 0.54
C LEU A 12 -0.51 -2.19 0.72
N VAL A 13 -1.34 -2.36 1.74
CA VAL A 13 -2.39 -1.38 2.04
C VAL A 13 -2.15 -0.81 3.42
N SER A 14 -1.99 0.50 3.51
CA SER A 14 -1.83 1.20 4.78
C SER A 14 -3.13 1.92 5.09
N GLY A 15 -3.56 1.86 6.34
CA GLY A 15 -4.91 2.25 6.71
C GLY A 15 -5.90 1.14 6.40
N ALA A 16 -5.46 -0.10 6.57
CA ALA A 16 -6.18 -1.28 6.09
C ALA A 16 -7.56 -1.43 6.70
N LEU A 17 -7.74 -1.02 7.94
CA LEU A 17 -9.01 -1.20 8.64
C LEU A 17 -9.94 -0.01 8.51
N GLY A 18 -9.50 1.06 7.84
CA GLY A 18 -10.37 2.18 7.54
C GLY A 18 -11.32 1.84 6.41
N ARG A 19 -12.27 2.73 6.17
CA ARG A 19 -13.29 2.48 5.14
C ARG A 19 -12.66 2.24 3.77
N MET A 20 -11.80 3.15 3.33
CA MET A 20 -11.21 3.02 2.01
C MET A 20 -10.21 1.87 1.96
N GLY A 21 -9.47 1.65 3.05
CA GLY A 21 -8.52 0.54 3.09
C GLY A 21 -9.21 -0.79 2.88
N ARG A 22 -10.35 -0.99 3.53
CA ARG A 22 -11.13 -2.23 3.37
C ARG A 22 -11.61 -2.40 1.93
N GLU A 23 -12.04 -1.30 1.31
CA GLU A 23 -12.49 -1.36 -0.09
C GLU A 23 -11.34 -1.75 -1.01
N VAL A 24 -10.17 -1.18 -0.77
CA VAL A 24 -9.01 -1.51 -1.59
C VAL A 24 -8.62 -2.97 -1.41
N ILE A 25 -8.63 -3.46 -0.17
CA ILE A 25 -8.30 -4.86 0.07
C ILE A 25 -9.29 -5.78 -0.66
N ASN A 26 -10.58 -5.46 -0.61
CA ASN A 26 -11.55 -6.24 -1.35
C ASN A 26 -11.27 -6.22 -2.85
N ALA A 27 -10.96 -5.06 -3.40
CA ALA A 27 -10.67 -4.94 -4.83
C ALA A 27 -9.43 -5.72 -5.21
N VAL A 28 -8.39 -5.65 -4.38
CA VAL A 28 -7.13 -6.34 -4.65
C VAL A 28 -7.34 -7.85 -4.61
N THR A 29 -8.04 -8.34 -3.59
CA THR A 29 -8.23 -9.79 -3.46
C THR A 29 -9.14 -10.36 -4.54
N ASN A 30 -9.96 -9.53 -5.18
CA ASN A 30 -10.81 -9.97 -6.26
C ASN A 30 -10.19 -9.76 -7.64
N SER A 31 -8.97 -9.22 -7.70
CA SER A 31 -8.31 -8.94 -8.96
C SER A 31 -7.30 -10.03 -9.26
N GLU A 32 -7.24 -10.45 -10.52
CA GLU A 32 -6.24 -11.41 -10.96
C GLU A 32 -4.89 -10.74 -11.18
N ASP A 33 -4.87 -9.42 -11.28
CA ASP A 33 -3.65 -8.69 -11.59
C ASP A 33 -2.93 -8.17 -10.35
N CYS A 34 -3.52 -8.32 -9.18
CA CYS A 34 -2.96 -7.80 -7.94
C CYS A 34 -2.98 -8.88 -6.86
N GLU A 35 -2.03 -8.75 -5.94
CA GLU A 35 -1.92 -9.68 -4.83
C GLU A 35 -1.68 -8.90 -3.56
N LEU A 36 -2.53 -9.12 -2.54
CA LEU A 36 -2.32 -8.46 -1.25
C LEU A 36 -1.15 -9.15 -0.55
N VAL A 37 -0.14 -8.35 -0.19
CA VAL A 37 1.04 -8.89 0.48
C VAL A 37 1.26 -8.31 1.87
N ALA A 38 0.58 -7.22 2.22
CA ALA A 38 0.69 -6.66 3.57
C ALA A 38 -0.51 -5.77 3.86
N ALA A 39 -0.91 -5.76 5.12
CA ALA A 39 -1.99 -4.90 5.60
C ALA A 39 -1.47 -4.18 6.84
N ILE A 40 -1.42 -2.86 6.78
CA ILE A 40 -0.85 -2.04 7.84
C ILE A 40 -1.96 -1.17 8.44
N ASP A 41 -2.05 -1.16 9.76
CA ASP A 41 -2.99 -0.30 10.46
C ASP A 41 -2.47 -0.04 11.86
N LEU A 42 -2.67 1.16 12.35
CA LEU A 42 -2.18 1.54 13.67
C LEU A 42 -3.12 1.14 14.80
N ASN A 43 -4.22 0.45 14.50
CA ASN A 43 -5.16 -0.02 15.50
C ASN A 43 -4.49 -1.13 16.32
N GLU A 44 -4.07 -0.80 17.53
CA GLU A 44 -3.32 -1.73 18.35
C GLU A 44 -4.14 -2.94 18.78
N ASN A 45 -5.45 -2.78 18.87
CA ASN A 45 -6.31 -3.88 19.26
C ASN A 45 -6.38 -4.98 18.22
N LYS A 46 -6.04 -4.66 16.98
CA LYS A 46 -6.10 -5.61 15.88
C LYS A 46 -4.73 -6.04 15.38
N ASN A 47 -3.67 -5.50 15.96
CA ASN A 47 -2.33 -5.84 15.52
C ASN A 47 -2.08 -7.33 15.69
N GLY A 48 -1.56 -7.96 14.65
CA GLY A 48 -1.26 -9.39 14.66
C GLY A 48 -2.42 -10.29 14.27
N GLU A 49 -3.63 -9.73 14.06
CA GLU A 49 -4.75 -10.55 13.63
C GLU A 49 -4.70 -10.78 12.13
N ASN A 50 -5.18 -11.92 11.70
CA ASN A 50 -5.25 -12.24 10.28
C ASN A 50 -6.34 -11.39 9.64
N ILE A 51 -6.01 -10.72 8.53
CA ILE A 51 -6.96 -9.80 7.90
C ILE A 51 -8.20 -10.53 7.39
N SER A 52 -8.08 -11.80 7.02
CA SER A 52 -9.24 -12.54 6.52
C SER A 52 -10.19 -12.92 7.64
N LYS A 53 -9.78 -12.79 8.91
CA LYS A 53 -10.69 -12.98 10.02
C LYS A 53 -11.52 -11.76 10.34
N ILE A 54 -11.14 -10.62 9.79
CA ILE A 54 -11.81 -9.35 10.04
C ILE A 54 -12.64 -8.96 8.85
N LEU A 55 -12.13 -9.15 7.65
CA LEU A 55 -12.83 -8.82 6.41
C LEU A 55 -13.35 -10.08 5.75
N ASP A 56 -14.43 -9.93 5.02
CA ASP A 56 -15.04 -11.05 4.29
C ASP A 56 -14.28 -11.28 3.00
N ILE A 57 -13.10 -11.86 3.11
CA ILE A 57 -12.23 -12.17 1.97
C ILE A 57 -11.72 -13.59 2.14
N PRO A 58 -11.21 -14.20 1.07
CA PRO A 58 -10.67 -15.56 1.17
C PRO A 58 -9.53 -15.65 2.18
N ASP A 59 -9.40 -16.82 2.79
CA ASP A 59 -8.36 -17.07 3.76
C ASP A 59 -6.98 -16.78 3.19
N ASN A 60 -6.13 -16.18 3.99
CA ASN A 60 -4.78 -15.85 3.59
C ASN A 60 -3.88 -15.83 4.82
N ASP A 61 -2.62 -15.54 4.58
CA ASP A 61 -1.61 -15.50 5.65
C ASP A 61 -1.16 -14.06 5.91
N ILE A 62 -2.03 -13.11 5.68
CA ILE A 62 -1.70 -11.69 5.88
C ILE A 62 -2.18 -11.26 7.25
N PHE A 63 -1.24 -10.88 8.11
CA PHE A 63 -1.52 -10.45 9.47
C PHE A 63 -1.32 -8.94 9.58
N ILE A 64 -2.23 -8.28 10.27
CA ILE A 64 -2.17 -6.83 10.41
C ILE A 64 -0.91 -6.45 11.19
N SER A 65 -0.19 -5.49 10.67
CA SER A 65 1.02 -4.96 11.28
C SER A 65 0.86 -3.47 11.51
N ASN A 66 1.41 -2.98 12.62
CA ASN A 66 1.47 -1.54 12.85
C ASN A 66 2.84 -0.96 12.48
N ASP A 67 3.69 -1.76 11.84
CA ASP A 67 5.04 -1.37 11.47
C ASP A 67 5.15 -1.25 9.96
N LEU A 68 4.85 -0.07 9.44
CA LEU A 68 4.90 0.15 8.00
C LEU A 68 6.32 -0.02 7.46
N GLU A 69 7.29 0.55 8.15
CA GLU A 69 8.66 0.52 7.63
C GLU A 69 9.21 -0.89 7.60
N GLY A 70 8.94 -1.68 8.63
CA GLY A 70 9.33 -3.09 8.63
C GLY A 70 8.68 -3.86 7.51
N SER A 71 7.41 -3.59 7.25
CA SER A 71 6.70 -4.23 6.15
C SER A 71 7.28 -3.84 4.81
N LEU A 72 7.60 -2.56 4.62
CA LEU A 72 8.22 -2.09 3.38
C LEU A 72 9.57 -2.76 3.17
N CYS A 73 10.35 -2.86 4.22
CA CYS A 73 11.66 -3.49 4.13
C CYS A 73 11.54 -4.95 3.69
N THR A 74 10.67 -5.69 4.35
CA THR A 74 10.47 -7.11 4.04
C THR A 74 9.98 -7.31 2.61
N ILE A 75 8.97 -6.54 2.21
CA ILE A 75 8.38 -6.71 0.90
C ILE A 75 9.35 -6.28 -0.20
N SER A 76 10.10 -5.20 0.03
CA SER A 76 11.05 -4.76 -1.00
C SER A 76 12.13 -5.81 -1.23
N GLN A 77 12.55 -6.51 -0.19
CA GLN A 77 13.52 -7.57 -0.34
C GLN A 77 12.93 -8.80 -1.02
N THR A 78 11.71 -9.16 -0.64
CA THR A 78 11.04 -10.33 -1.20
C THR A 78 10.85 -10.20 -2.69
N PHE A 79 10.52 -8.99 -3.17
CA PHE A 79 10.21 -8.77 -4.57
C PHE A 79 11.30 -8.02 -5.32
N ARG A 80 12.53 -8.02 -4.78
CA ARG A 80 13.62 -7.24 -5.34
C ARG A 80 13.87 -7.55 -6.81
N ASP A 81 13.87 -8.82 -7.15
CA ASP A 81 14.23 -9.25 -8.50
C ASP A 81 13.02 -9.48 -9.37
N GLU A 82 11.84 -9.13 -8.89
CA GLU A 82 10.62 -9.33 -9.67
C GLU A 82 10.42 -8.19 -10.65
N GLU A 83 9.81 -8.51 -11.76
CA GLU A 83 9.54 -7.55 -12.81
C GLU A 83 8.52 -6.49 -12.35
N LEU A 84 7.47 -6.93 -11.66
CA LEU A 84 6.44 -6.04 -11.16
C LEU A 84 6.82 -5.59 -9.75
N LYS A 85 6.97 -4.30 -9.59
CA LYS A 85 7.40 -3.74 -8.32
C LYS A 85 6.22 -3.59 -7.37
N PRO A 86 6.45 -3.71 -6.06
CA PRO A 86 5.37 -3.55 -5.09
C PRO A 86 4.81 -2.13 -5.09
N VAL A 87 3.55 -2.04 -4.72
CA VAL A 87 2.82 -0.78 -4.63
C VAL A 87 2.27 -0.64 -3.21
N LEU A 88 2.41 0.54 -2.63
CA LEU A 88 1.80 0.86 -1.35
C LEU A 88 0.60 1.77 -1.62
N VAL A 89 -0.59 1.29 -1.26
CA VAL A 89 -1.79 2.13 -1.32
C VAL A 89 -2.03 2.66 0.08
N ASP A 90 -2.03 3.98 0.24
CA ASP A 90 -2.02 4.61 1.55
C ASP A 90 -3.24 5.50 1.74
N PHE A 91 -4.08 5.13 2.69
CA PHE A 91 -5.26 5.92 3.09
C PHE A 91 -5.17 6.29 4.57
N THR A 92 -3.97 6.52 5.07
CA THR A 92 -3.80 6.90 6.46
C THR A 92 -4.10 8.38 6.65
N HIS A 93 -3.94 8.81 7.88
CA HIS A 93 -4.21 10.19 8.26
C HIS A 93 -3.27 11.14 7.52
N PRO A 94 -3.76 12.36 7.18
CA PRO A 94 -2.90 13.34 6.49
C PRO A 94 -1.59 13.61 7.19
N ASP A 95 -1.55 13.51 8.52
CA ASP A 95 -0.31 13.74 9.25
C ASP A 95 0.76 12.68 8.99
N SER A 96 0.36 11.50 8.50
CA SER A 96 1.28 10.40 8.27
C SER A 96 1.68 10.24 6.82
N VAL A 97 0.95 10.87 5.91
CA VAL A 97 1.09 10.56 4.49
C VAL A 97 2.44 10.94 3.93
N TYR A 98 2.99 12.06 4.37
CA TYR A 98 4.29 12.50 3.85
C TYR A 98 5.39 11.49 4.22
N ASP A 99 5.45 11.13 5.50
CA ASP A 99 6.47 10.18 5.96
C ASP A 99 6.27 8.82 5.31
N ASN A 100 5.03 8.37 5.18
CA ASN A 100 4.75 7.07 4.59
C ASN A 100 5.14 7.04 3.12
N THR A 101 4.83 8.10 2.39
CA THR A 101 5.18 8.20 0.98
C THR A 101 6.70 8.19 0.80
N ARG A 102 7.37 8.97 1.61
CA ARG A 102 8.82 9.06 1.54
C ARG A 102 9.46 7.71 1.85
N ALA A 103 8.95 7.02 2.86
CA ALA A 103 9.47 5.70 3.21
C ALA A 103 9.28 4.71 2.08
N ALA A 104 8.10 4.70 1.46
CA ALA A 104 7.84 3.79 0.34
C ALA A 104 8.84 4.01 -0.78
N ILE A 105 9.05 5.27 -1.17
CA ILE A 105 9.98 5.59 -2.24
C ILE A 105 11.39 5.12 -1.88
N ALA A 106 11.79 5.34 -0.62
CA ALA A 106 13.13 4.96 -0.18
C ALA A 106 13.36 3.46 -0.29
N TYR A 107 12.31 2.66 -0.10
CA TYR A 107 12.44 1.20 -0.21
C TYR A 107 12.14 0.68 -1.62
N GLY A 108 11.91 1.57 -2.58
CA GLY A 108 11.64 1.15 -3.94
C GLY A 108 10.22 0.67 -4.17
N VAL A 109 9.31 1.03 -3.27
CA VAL A 109 7.90 0.66 -3.36
C VAL A 109 7.13 1.85 -3.90
N CYS A 110 6.31 1.64 -4.92
CA CYS A 110 5.60 2.72 -5.60
C CYS A 110 4.40 3.15 -4.77
N PRO A 111 4.36 4.39 -4.24
CA PRO A 111 3.21 4.81 -3.43
C PRO A 111 2.07 5.29 -4.31
N VAL A 112 0.86 4.90 -3.93
CA VAL A 112 -0.40 5.42 -4.47
C VAL A 112 -1.14 6.03 -3.29
N ILE A 113 -1.21 7.35 -3.25
CA ILE A 113 -1.65 8.08 -2.08
C ILE A 113 -3.06 8.60 -2.30
N GLY A 114 -3.96 8.27 -1.38
CA GLY A 114 -5.35 8.66 -1.48
C GLY A 114 -5.76 9.68 -0.44
N THR A 115 -4.95 10.68 -0.19
CA THR A 115 -5.25 11.70 0.79
C THR A 115 -4.89 13.07 0.26
N THR A 116 -5.47 14.10 0.86
CA THR A 116 -5.21 15.47 0.47
C THR A 116 -4.30 16.19 1.46
N GLY A 117 -3.58 15.44 2.30
CA GLY A 117 -2.80 16.05 3.37
C GLY A 117 -1.46 16.62 2.99
N LEU A 118 -1.06 16.51 1.72
CA LEU A 118 0.25 16.99 1.29
C LEU A 118 0.18 18.44 0.85
N THR A 119 1.17 19.23 1.26
CA THR A 119 1.30 20.59 0.77
C THR A 119 1.92 20.59 -0.63
N PRO A 120 1.76 21.68 -1.40
CA PRO A 120 2.41 21.77 -2.72
C PRO A 120 3.92 21.59 -2.62
N SER A 121 4.54 22.13 -1.58
CA SER A 121 5.97 21.99 -1.38
C SER A 121 6.37 20.53 -1.15
N GLN A 122 5.57 19.82 -0.37
CA GLN A 122 5.82 18.40 -0.14
C GLN A 122 5.64 17.59 -1.41
N ILE A 123 4.64 17.92 -2.20
CA ILE A 123 4.41 17.22 -3.47
C ILE A 123 5.61 17.40 -4.39
N GLU A 124 6.13 18.62 -4.45
CA GLU A 124 7.30 18.89 -5.29
C GLU A 124 8.51 18.11 -4.82
N GLU A 125 8.74 18.09 -3.52
CA GLU A 125 9.85 17.35 -2.95
C GLU A 125 9.74 15.86 -3.22
N LEU A 126 8.55 15.29 -3.02
CA LEU A 126 8.33 13.87 -3.26
C LEU A 126 8.49 13.52 -4.73
N THR A 127 8.05 14.42 -5.62
CA THR A 127 8.20 14.22 -7.05
C THR A 127 9.68 14.11 -7.42
N LEU A 128 10.50 15.03 -6.91
CA LEU A 128 11.93 15.00 -7.19
C LEU A 128 12.57 13.73 -6.61
N PHE A 129 12.17 13.37 -5.39
CA PHE A 129 12.72 12.17 -4.75
C PHE A 129 12.38 10.92 -5.55
N SER A 130 11.11 10.82 -6.00
CA SER A 130 10.71 9.64 -6.76
C SER A 130 11.45 9.56 -8.10
N GLN A 131 11.68 10.70 -8.73
CA GLN A 131 12.44 10.72 -9.99
C GLN A 131 13.88 10.25 -9.77
N LYS A 132 14.51 10.73 -8.71
CA LYS A 132 15.87 10.32 -8.42
C LYS A 132 15.98 8.85 -8.08
N ALA A 133 14.97 8.32 -7.40
CA ALA A 133 14.95 6.93 -7.00
C ALA A 133 14.44 6.02 -8.12
N SER A 134 13.93 6.58 -9.20
CA SER A 134 13.31 5.84 -10.30
C SER A 134 12.15 4.99 -9.80
N VAL A 135 11.35 5.55 -8.89
CA VAL A 135 10.19 4.89 -8.33
C VAL A 135 8.96 5.70 -8.71
N GLY A 136 7.96 5.06 -9.32
CA GLY A 136 6.73 5.73 -9.65
C GLY A 136 5.98 6.16 -8.41
N CYS A 137 5.23 7.25 -8.52
CA CYS A 137 4.47 7.77 -7.39
C CYS A 137 3.20 8.39 -7.94
N ALA A 138 2.05 8.01 -7.40
CA ALA A 138 0.77 8.56 -7.80
C ALA A 138 0.08 9.17 -6.58
N ILE A 139 -0.27 10.44 -6.69
CA ILE A 139 -1.00 11.15 -5.65
C ILE A 139 -2.36 11.48 -6.23
N ILE A 140 -3.40 10.91 -5.65
CA ILE A 140 -4.75 11.03 -6.18
C ILE A 140 -5.59 11.79 -5.17
N PRO A 141 -5.86 13.06 -5.43
CA PRO A 141 -6.73 13.82 -4.54
C PRO A 141 -8.17 13.39 -4.75
N ASN A 142 -9.00 13.69 -3.80
CA ASN A 142 -10.44 13.43 -3.91
C ASN A 142 -10.74 11.98 -4.17
N PHE A 143 -10.21 11.12 -3.31
CA PHE A 143 -10.58 9.72 -3.34
C PHE A 143 -11.98 9.52 -2.82
N SER A 144 -12.68 10.57 -2.51
CA SER A 144 -13.96 10.49 -1.88
C SER A 144 -15.00 10.13 -2.89
N VAL A 145 -15.32 8.89 -2.92
CA VAL A 145 -16.24 8.36 -3.90
C VAL A 145 -17.63 8.89 -3.71
N GLY A 146 -18.00 9.14 -2.49
CA GLY A 146 -19.36 9.50 -2.20
C GLY A 146 -19.78 10.85 -2.67
N MET A 147 -18.87 11.63 -3.19
CA MET A 147 -19.21 12.97 -3.55
C MET A 147 -19.82 13.12 -4.91
N VAL A 148 -20.02 12.09 -5.58
CA VAL A 148 -20.64 12.22 -6.89
C VAL A 148 -22.15 12.30 -6.80
#